data_7a39f54c7fb906f5a23ac285ca5ce368
#
_entry.id   7a39f54c7fb906f5a23ac285ca5ce368
#
_cell.length_a   1.000
_cell.length_b   1.000
_cell.length_c   1.000
_cell.angle_alpha   90.00
_cell.angle_beta   90.00
_cell.angle_gamma   90.00
#
_symmetry.space_group_name_H-M   'P 1'
#
loop_
_entity.id
_entity.type
_entity.pdbx_description
1 polymer ?
#
loop_
_entity_poly.entity_id
_entity_poly.type
_entity_poly.pdbx_seq_one_letter_code
_entity_poly.pdbx_strand_id
1 'polypeptide(L)'
;KIRCATRRVCETTKYHEGGIKHMENTIDKKTSRASQTRENTSHKKVWTPPSPLDSPPAPSGFKHRWIRAESMGFNDTKNVSASLREGYELVRADEYPDSQFPVIEDGKYSGVIGVGGLLLARIPEELVKQRQQYYAKQHNDKVEAMDNDLMKEEHPSMPIDIDRQTRVTFGGSKKS
;
A
#
# COMPACT_ATOMS: atom_id res chain seq x y z
N LYS A 1 -33.88 -26.57 -37.02
CA LYS A 1 -34.32 -26.14 -38.36
C LYS A 1 -33.76 -24.76 -38.65
N ILE A 2 -32.96 -24.71 -39.75
CA ILE A 2 -32.84 -23.71 -40.81
C ILE A 2 -31.70 -22.68 -40.47
N ARG A 3 -30.72 -22.61 -41.20
CA ARG A 3 -30.11 -22.69 -42.54
C ARG A 3 -29.16 -21.50 -42.76
N CYS A 4 -27.98 -21.89 -43.24
CA CYS A 4 -27.00 -21.11 -44.00
C CYS A 4 -27.57 -20.02 -44.90
N ALA A 5 -26.75 -18.91 -45.06
CA ALA A 5 -26.64 -18.25 -46.34
C ALA A 5 -25.29 -17.59 -46.50
N THR A 6 -24.45 -18.22 -47.27
CA THR A 6 -23.28 -17.71 -48.01
C THR A 6 -23.71 -16.62 -48.99
N ARG A 7 -22.92 -15.54 -49.10
CA ARG A 7 -22.86 -14.72 -50.32
C ARG A 7 -21.46 -14.30 -50.67
N ARG A 8 -20.93 -14.94 -51.72
CA ARG A 8 -19.86 -14.47 -52.59
C ARG A 8 -20.42 -13.42 -53.53
N VAL A 9 -19.70 -12.36 -53.83
CA VAL A 9 -19.80 -11.55 -55.04
C VAL A 9 -18.43 -10.91 -55.20
N CYS A 10 -17.65 -11.40 -56.13
CA CYS A 10 -17.44 -10.98 -57.51
C CYS A 10 -16.48 -9.80 -57.68
N GLU A 11 -15.39 -10.14 -58.33
CA GLU A 11 -14.35 -9.32 -58.97
C GLU A 11 -14.96 -8.26 -59.91
N THR A 12 -14.28 -7.09 -59.94
CA THR A 12 -14.16 -6.34 -61.18
C THR A 12 -12.78 -5.74 -61.23
N THR A 13 -11.96 -6.30 -62.13
CA THR A 13 -10.72 -5.73 -62.69
C THR A 13 -11.04 -4.46 -63.47
N LYS A 14 -10.27 -3.38 -63.18
CA LYS A 14 -10.02 -2.30 -64.19
C LYS A 14 -8.57 -1.90 -64.12
N TYR A 15 -7.90 -2.21 -65.22
CA TYR A 15 -6.57 -1.66 -65.58
C TYR A 15 -6.72 -0.18 -65.94
N HIS A 16 -5.81 0.69 -65.51
CA HIS A 16 -5.16 1.73 -66.35
C HIS A 16 -3.97 2.35 -65.59
N GLU A 17 -2.83 2.12 -66.19
CA GLU A 17 -1.75 3.01 -66.63
C GLU A 17 -1.14 4.02 -65.61
N GLY A 18 0.17 3.83 -65.46
CA GLY A 18 1.18 4.88 -65.58
C GLY A 18 1.34 5.82 -64.38
N GLY A 19 2.29 5.52 -63.50
CA GLY A 19 2.69 6.52 -62.50
C GLY A 19 3.80 5.98 -61.61
N ILE A 20 5.00 6.30 -61.98
CA ILE A 20 6.24 6.44 -61.17
C ILE A 20 6.22 5.73 -59.81
N LYS A 21 6.95 4.64 -59.69
CA LYS A 21 7.27 3.96 -58.45
C LYS A 21 8.17 4.86 -57.60
N HIS A 22 7.55 5.53 -56.60
CA HIS A 22 8.28 6.07 -55.48
C HIS A 22 8.65 4.87 -54.59
N MET A 23 9.94 4.52 -54.62
CA MET A 23 10.48 3.60 -53.60
C MET A 23 10.49 4.32 -52.28
N GLU A 24 9.45 4.12 -51.47
CA GLU A 24 9.53 4.40 -50.03
C GLU A 24 10.52 3.39 -49.44
N ASN A 25 11.71 3.87 -49.14
CA ASN A 25 12.65 3.19 -48.25
C ASN A 25 12.02 3.13 -46.86
N THR A 26 11.28 2.09 -46.55
CA THR A 26 10.98 1.70 -45.19
C THR A 26 12.28 1.26 -44.54
N ILE A 27 12.97 2.21 -43.92
CA ILE A 27 14.05 1.91 -42.99
C ILE A 27 13.45 1.17 -41.83
N ASP A 28 13.48 -0.15 -41.87
CA ASP A 28 13.23 -0.99 -40.72
C ASP A 28 14.20 -0.54 -39.62
N LYS A 29 13.68 0.26 -38.68
CA LYS A 29 14.37 0.59 -37.44
C LYS A 29 14.56 -0.71 -36.67
N LYS A 30 15.69 -1.39 -36.95
CA LYS A 30 16.16 -2.50 -36.12
C LYS A 30 16.26 -1.96 -34.69
N THR A 31 15.27 -2.26 -33.85
CA THR A 31 15.33 -2.02 -32.42
C THR A 31 16.61 -2.61 -31.86
N SER A 32 17.38 -1.81 -31.17
CA SER A 32 18.68 -2.22 -30.66
C SER A 32 18.53 -3.45 -29.77
N ARG A 33 19.49 -4.37 -29.84
CA ARG A 33 19.52 -5.60 -29.02
C ARG A 33 19.35 -5.32 -27.53
N ALA A 34 19.74 -4.14 -27.06
CA ALA A 34 19.59 -3.68 -25.68
C ALA A 34 18.14 -3.36 -25.29
N SER A 35 17.28 -2.91 -26.22
CA SER A 35 15.86 -2.67 -25.94
C SER A 35 15.06 -3.97 -25.89
N GLN A 36 15.38 -4.95 -26.73
CA GLN A 36 14.73 -6.26 -26.71
C GLN A 36 15.05 -7.06 -25.43
N THR A 37 16.24 -6.89 -24.86
CA THR A 37 16.61 -7.54 -23.60
C THR A 37 15.90 -6.95 -22.39
N ARG A 38 15.48 -5.67 -22.46
CA ARG A 38 14.73 -5.01 -21.39
C ARG A 38 13.26 -5.39 -21.32
N GLU A 39 12.64 -5.73 -22.44
CA GLU A 39 11.22 -6.12 -22.48
C GLU A 39 10.97 -7.52 -21.89
N ASN A 40 11.98 -8.38 -21.88
CA ASN A 40 11.87 -9.76 -21.42
C ASN A 40 12.43 -10.00 -20.00
N THR A 41 12.86 -8.95 -19.30
CA THR A 41 13.25 -9.10 -17.89
C THR A 41 11.99 -9.03 -17.02
N SER A 42 11.19 -10.09 -17.06
CA SER A 42 10.25 -10.34 -15.98
C SER A 42 11.10 -10.45 -14.71
N HIS A 43 11.02 -9.44 -13.85
CA HIS A 43 11.66 -9.48 -12.54
C HIS A 43 11.16 -10.72 -11.83
N LYS A 44 11.97 -11.78 -11.76
CA LYS A 44 11.65 -12.96 -10.98
C LYS A 44 11.36 -12.47 -9.57
N LYS A 45 10.11 -12.65 -9.15
CA LYS A 45 9.69 -12.30 -7.80
C LYS A 45 10.62 -13.05 -6.84
N VAL A 46 11.49 -12.32 -6.15
CA VAL A 46 12.40 -12.92 -5.18
C VAL A 46 11.52 -13.54 -4.10
N TRP A 47 11.70 -14.83 -3.84
CA TRP A 47 10.98 -15.51 -2.77
C TRP A 47 11.32 -14.85 -1.43
N THR A 48 10.30 -14.37 -0.73
CA THR A 48 10.40 -13.87 0.65
C THR A 48 9.56 -14.79 1.54
N PRO A 49 10.06 -15.18 2.72
CA PRO A 49 9.28 -15.99 3.64
C PRO A 49 7.99 -15.26 4.00
N PRO A 50 6.84 -15.96 4.06
CA PRO A 50 5.59 -15.36 4.49
C PRO A 50 5.72 -14.86 5.94
N SER A 51 5.20 -13.67 6.20
CA SER A 51 5.15 -13.14 7.55
C SER A 51 4.02 -13.83 8.36
N PRO A 52 4.23 -14.19 9.62
CA PRO A 52 3.15 -14.71 10.45
C PRO A 52 2.03 -13.69 10.69
N LEU A 53 2.29 -12.41 10.42
CA LEU A 53 1.33 -11.32 10.54
C LEU A 53 0.77 -10.86 9.18
N ASP A 54 0.89 -11.67 8.15
CA ASP A 54 0.24 -11.37 6.89
C ASP A 54 -1.27 -11.28 7.10
N SER A 55 -1.89 -10.25 6.52
CA SER A 55 -3.32 -9.99 6.62
C SER A 55 -3.96 -10.00 5.25
N PRO A 56 -5.25 -10.33 5.15
CA PRO A 56 -5.98 -10.18 3.90
C PRO A 56 -5.95 -8.72 3.43
N PRO A 57 -6.13 -8.48 2.13
CA PRO A 57 -6.22 -7.11 1.62
C PRO A 57 -7.42 -6.40 2.26
N ALA A 58 -7.21 -5.16 2.73
CA ALA A 58 -8.28 -4.37 3.28
C ALA A 58 -9.27 -3.96 2.18
N PRO A 59 -10.59 -3.88 2.47
CA PRO A 59 -11.56 -3.31 1.57
C PRO A 59 -11.21 -1.84 1.24
N SER A 60 -11.68 -1.35 0.09
CA SER A 60 -11.45 0.03 -0.30
C SER A 60 -11.96 1.01 0.75
N GLY A 61 -11.14 1.98 1.15
CA GLY A 61 -11.46 2.98 2.17
C GLY A 61 -11.22 2.53 3.61
N PHE A 62 -10.69 1.33 3.82
CA PHE A 62 -10.34 0.81 5.14
C PHE A 62 -8.86 0.47 5.24
N LYS A 63 -8.33 0.49 6.47
CA LYS A 63 -6.99 0.00 6.81
C LYS A 63 -7.07 -1.07 7.87
N HIS A 64 -6.30 -2.14 7.69
CA HIS A 64 -6.15 -3.19 8.68
C HIS A 64 -5.09 -2.83 9.72
N ARG A 65 -5.32 -3.29 10.94
CA ARG A 65 -4.39 -3.18 12.05
C ARG A 65 -4.53 -4.38 12.99
N TRP A 66 -3.42 -4.88 13.47
CA TRP A 66 -3.37 -5.88 14.53
C TRP A 66 -3.54 -5.20 15.89
N ILE A 67 -4.50 -5.68 16.70
CA ILE A 67 -4.78 -5.20 18.05
C ILE A 67 -4.43 -6.33 19.02
N ARG A 68 -3.66 -6.03 20.03
CA ARG A 68 -3.32 -7.00 21.07
C ARG A 68 -4.54 -7.26 21.95
N ALA A 69 -4.95 -8.53 22.03
CA ALA A 69 -6.02 -9.00 22.91
C ALA A 69 -5.50 -9.79 24.09
N GLU A 70 -4.30 -10.38 23.94
CA GLU A 70 -3.67 -11.18 24.97
C GLU A 70 -2.19 -10.86 25.09
N SER A 71 -1.67 -10.88 26.31
CA SER A 71 -0.26 -10.73 26.60
C SER A 71 0.14 -11.67 27.71
N MET A 72 1.11 -12.56 27.46
CA MET A 72 1.61 -13.53 28.45
C MET A 72 0.52 -14.41 29.09
N GLY A 73 -0.52 -14.80 28.31
CA GLY A 73 -1.64 -15.59 28.84
C GLY A 73 -2.73 -14.78 29.57
N PHE A 74 -2.58 -13.46 29.65
CA PHE A 74 -3.57 -12.58 30.27
C PHE A 74 -4.34 -11.78 29.21
N ASN A 75 -5.65 -11.73 29.34
CA ASN A 75 -6.52 -10.97 28.45
C ASN A 75 -6.35 -9.46 28.66
N ASP A 76 -5.96 -8.74 27.60
CA ASP A 76 -5.85 -7.27 27.57
C ASP A 76 -7.17 -6.62 27.11
N THR A 77 -8.19 -6.78 27.91
CA THR A 77 -9.53 -6.23 27.61
C THR A 77 -9.52 -4.70 27.54
N LYS A 78 -8.61 -4.04 28.25
CA LYS A 78 -8.47 -2.58 28.24
C LYS A 78 -8.05 -2.08 26.86
N ASN A 79 -7.04 -2.71 26.25
CA ASN A 79 -6.54 -2.34 24.92
C ASN A 79 -7.59 -2.57 23.84
N VAL A 80 -8.27 -3.73 23.86
CA VAL A 80 -9.31 -4.03 22.88
C VAL A 80 -10.50 -3.07 23.02
N SER A 81 -10.96 -2.80 24.25
CA SER A 81 -12.09 -1.88 24.47
C SER A 81 -11.75 -0.43 24.09
N ALA A 82 -10.51 0.01 24.31
CA ALA A 82 -10.03 1.31 23.86
C ALA A 82 -10.05 1.41 22.32
N SER A 83 -9.51 0.39 21.65
CA SER A 83 -9.51 0.34 20.19
C SER A 83 -10.92 0.34 19.58
N LEU A 84 -11.84 -0.44 20.15
CA LEU A 84 -13.23 -0.43 19.68
C LEU A 84 -13.90 0.96 19.86
N ARG A 85 -13.60 1.69 20.94
CA ARG A 85 -14.07 3.08 21.13
C ARG A 85 -13.46 4.06 20.14
N GLU A 86 -12.25 3.79 19.65
CA GLU A 86 -11.58 4.57 18.60
C GLU A 86 -12.15 4.32 17.20
N GLY A 87 -13.13 3.43 17.07
CA GLY A 87 -13.78 3.12 15.80
C GLY A 87 -13.16 1.95 15.02
N TYR A 88 -12.37 1.10 15.69
CA TYR A 88 -11.93 -0.15 15.09
C TYR A 88 -13.02 -1.20 15.13
N GLU A 89 -13.18 -1.94 14.06
CA GLU A 89 -14.08 -3.10 13.92
C GLU A 89 -13.23 -4.36 13.76
N LEU A 90 -13.61 -5.43 14.47
CA LEU A 90 -12.93 -6.71 14.37
C LEU A 90 -13.30 -7.39 13.05
N VAL A 91 -12.30 -7.91 12.34
CA VAL A 91 -12.46 -8.60 11.05
C VAL A 91 -12.76 -10.06 11.30
N ARG A 92 -13.86 -10.56 10.73
CA ARG A 92 -14.26 -11.95 10.84
C ARG A 92 -13.75 -12.77 9.68
N ALA A 93 -13.50 -14.05 9.93
CA ALA A 93 -13.08 -14.99 8.89
C ALA A 93 -14.12 -15.18 7.80
N ASP A 94 -15.40 -15.05 8.12
CA ASP A 94 -16.52 -15.18 7.19
C ASP A 94 -16.48 -14.16 6.05
N GLU A 95 -15.81 -13.02 6.27
CA GLU A 95 -15.63 -11.98 5.27
C GLU A 95 -14.58 -12.36 4.20
N TYR A 96 -13.75 -13.36 4.47
CA TYR A 96 -12.65 -13.80 3.60
C TYR A 96 -12.63 -15.32 3.43
N PRO A 97 -13.64 -15.93 2.78
CA PRO A 97 -13.77 -17.39 2.69
C PRO A 97 -12.63 -18.06 1.92
N ASP A 98 -12.00 -17.34 0.98
CA ASP A 98 -10.91 -17.86 0.16
C ASP A 98 -9.54 -17.79 0.84
N SER A 99 -9.47 -17.26 2.05
CA SER A 99 -8.22 -17.02 2.75
C SER A 99 -7.97 -18.03 3.87
N GLN A 100 -6.77 -18.61 3.88
CA GLN A 100 -6.31 -19.54 4.92
C GLN A 100 -5.68 -18.78 6.10
N PHE A 101 -6.37 -17.76 6.63
CA PHE A 101 -5.87 -17.06 7.80
C PHE A 101 -6.27 -17.79 9.08
N PRO A 102 -5.42 -17.79 10.11
CA PRO A 102 -5.76 -18.39 11.40
C PRO A 102 -6.93 -17.64 12.04
N VAL A 103 -7.87 -18.42 12.52
CA VAL A 103 -9.11 -17.95 13.16
C VAL A 103 -9.10 -18.37 14.61
N ILE A 104 -9.61 -17.52 15.49
CA ILE A 104 -9.80 -17.89 16.89
C ILE A 104 -11.05 -18.74 16.99
N GLU A 105 -10.90 -19.98 17.44
CA GLU A 105 -11.99 -20.94 17.55
C GLU A 105 -12.78 -20.74 18.83
N ASP A 106 -12.09 -20.46 19.94
CA ASP A 106 -12.68 -20.40 21.26
C ASP A 106 -12.66 -19.00 21.89
N GLY A 107 -13.59 -18.77 22.81
CA GLY A 107 -13.61 -17.59 23.65
C GLY A 107 -14.44 -16.42 23.11
N LYS A 108 -14.21 -15.25 23.69
CA LYS A 108 -14.98 -14.02 23.43
C LYS A 108 -14.86 -13.54 21.97
N TYR A 109 -13.77 -13.85 21.32
CA TYR A 109 -13.43 -13.38 19.97
C TYR A 109 -13.49 -14.50 18.93
N SER A 110 -14.29 -15.53 19.17
CA SER A 110 -14.50 -16.64 18.25
C SER A 110 -14.98 -16.14 16.89
N GLY A 111 -14.39 -16.70 15.81
CA GLY A 111 -14.68 -16.32 14.43
C GLY A 111 -13.93 -15.07 13.94
N VAL A 112 -13.10 -14.45 14.77
CA VAL A 112 -12.24 -13.32 14.36
C VAL A 112 -10.90 -13.85 13.89
N ILE A 113 -10.33 -13.21 12.87
CA ILE A 113 -8.98 -13.50 12.40
C ILE A 113 -7.98 -13.05 13.47
N GLY A 114 -7.17 -14.00 13.97
CA GLY A 114 -6.23 -13.70 15.05
C GLY A 114 -5.03 -14.63 15.07
N VAL A 115 -3.88 -14.12 15.51
CA VAL A 115 -2.60 -14.82 15.59
C VAL A 115 -1.90 -14.47 16.90
N GLY A 116 -1.58 -15.49 17.71
CA GLY A 116 -0.71 -15.30 18.88
C GLY A 116 -1.16 -14.22 19.86
N GLY A 117 -2.45 -14.13 20.13
CA GLY A 117 -3.01 -13.11 21.02
C GLY A 117 -3.26 -11.73 20.37
N LEU A 118 -3.10 -11.64 19.05
CA LEU A 118 -3.45 -10.46 18.25
C LEU A 118 -4.75 -10.70 17.50
N LEU A 119 -5.60 -9.69 17.43
CA LEU A 119 -6.83 -9.68 16.64
C LEU A 119 -6.67 -8.75 15.44
N LEU A 120 -7.17 -9.17 14.29
CA LEU A 120 -7.23 -8.31 13.12
C LEU A 120 -8.43 -7.38 13.24
N ALA A 121 -8.20 -6.09 13.07
CA ALA A 121 -9.24 -5.08 13.06
C ALA A 121 -9.08 -4.16 11.85
N ARG A 122 -10.16 -3.56 11.42
CA ARG A 122 -10.21 -2.55 10.36
C ARG A 122 -10.68 -1.21 10.91
N ILE A 123 -10.26 -0.15 10.26
CA ILE A 123 -10.70 1.22 10.56
C ILE A 123 -10.88 1.99 9.24
N PRO A 124 -11.89 2.87 9.12
CA PRO A 124 -12.01 3.76 7.98
C PRO A 124 -10.75 4.66 7.83
N GLU A 125 -10.28 4.81 6.60
CA GLU A 125 -9.07 5.60 6.31
C GLU A 125 -9.23 7.08 6.71
N GLU A 126 -10.44 7.61 6.64
CA GLU A 126 -10.75 8.97 7.06
C GLU A 126 -10.48 9.20 8.55
N LEU A 127 -10.88 8.26 9.41
CA LEU A 127 -10.61 8.32 10.85
C LEU A 127 -9.10 8.26 11.13
N VAL A 128 -8.36 7.46 10.35
CA VAL A 128 -6.90 7.41 10.48
C VAL A 128 -6.28 8.77 10.16
N LYS A 129 -6.73 9.42 9.08
CA LYS A 129 -6.25 10.75 8.69
C LYS A 129 -6.58 11.82 9.75
N GLN A 130 -7.81 11.82 10.25
CA GLN A 130 -8.24 12.74 11.31
C GLN A 130 -7.40 12.55 12.59
N ARG A 131 -7.18 11.31 12.98
CA ARG A 131 -6.34 10.97 14.14
C ARG A 131 -4.91 11.45 13.96
N GLN A 132 -4.31 11.22 12.78
CA GLN A 132 -2.97 11.70 12.47
C GLN A 132 -2.88 13.23 12.54
N GLN A 133 -3.86 13.94 11.98
CA GLN A 133 -3.93 15.39 12.04
C GLN A 133 -4.05 15.91 13.47
N TYR A 134 -4.90 15.27 14.29
CA TYR A 134 -5.07 15.64 15.69
C TYR A 134 -3.77 15.53 16.48
N TYR A 135 -3.07 14.38 16.37
CA TYR A 135 -1.82 14.18 17.10
C TYR A 135 -0.68 15.02 16.53
N ALA A 136 -0.64 15.24 15.22
CA ALA A 136 0.34 16.13 14.61
C ALA A 136 0.17 17.58 15.11
N LYS A 137 -1.08 18.07 15.16
CA LYS A 137 -1.37 19.38 15.72
C LYS A 137 -0.94 19.47 17.18
N GLN A 138 -1.36 18.49 18.00
CA GLN A 138 -1.02 18.46 19.43
C GLN A 138 0.51 18.40 19.66
N HIS A 139 1.23 17.69 18.79
CA HIS A 139 2.70 17.66 18.84
C HIS A 139 3.31 19.02 18.50
N ASN A 140 2.83 19.66 17.43
CA ASN A 140 3.32 20.95 17.00
C ASN A 140 3.04 22.04 18.06
N ASP A 141 1.84 22.04 18.63
CA ASP A 141 1.46 22.97 19.70
C ASP A 141 2.39 22.83 20.94
N LYS A 142 2.75 21.58 21.28
CA LYS A 142 3.71 21.33 22.38
C LYS A 142 5.13 21.80 22.06
N VAL A 143 5.58 21.54 20.83
CA VAL A 143 6.91 21.98 20.38
C VAL A 143 6.99 23.49 20.36
N GLU A 144 5.96 24.17 19.83
CA GLU A 144 5.89 25.62 19.81
C GLU A 144 5.87 26.23 21.24
N ALA A 145 5.11 25.60 22.15
CA ALA A 145 5.09 26.02 23.55
C ALA A 145 6.48 25.91 24.21
N MET A 146 7.18 24.80 23.95
CA MET A 146 8.54 24.61 24.46
C MET A 146 9.53 25.62 23.89
N ASP A 147 9.42 25.93 22.59
CA ASP A 147 10.26 26.93 21.94
C ASP A 147 10.02 28.33 22.50
N ASN A 148 8.75 28.67 22.69
CA ASN A 148 8.37 29.95 23.28
C ASN A 148 8.84 30.10 24.74
N ASP A 149 8.80 29.03 25.52
CA ASP A 149 9.29 29.03 26.89
C ASP A 149 10.83 29.15 26.90
N LEU A 150 11.54 28.46 26.01
CA LEU A 150 12.97 28.56 25.85
C LEU A 150 13.40 29.97 25.46
N MET A 151 12.71 30.61 24.51
CA MET A 151 12.98 31.96 24.06
C MET A 151 12.71 33.02 25.15
N LYS A 152 11.81 32.78 26.10
CA LYS A 152 11.60 33.68 27.26
C LYS A 152 12.79 33.71 28.21
N GLU A 153 13.56 32.64 28.25
CA GLU A 153 14.76 32.53 29.10
C GLU A 153 16.03 33.09 28.41
N GLU A 154 15.90 33.62 27.21
CA GLU A 154 16.99 34.18 26.43
C GLU A 154 17.59 35.43 27.18
N HIS A 155 18.92 35.44 27.30
CA HIS A 155 19.63 36.56 27.87
C HIS A 155 20.54 37.19 26.81
N PRO A 156 20.66 38.55 26.74
CA PRO A 156 21.48 39.24 25.73
C PRO A 156 22.96 38.81 25.67
N SER A 157 23.49 38.29 26.77
CA SER A 157 24.86 37.75 26.81
C SER A 157 24.98 36.30 26.38
N MET A 158 23.87 35.62 26.11
CA MET A 158 23.81 34.21 25.77
C MET A 158 22.61 33.93 24.90
N PRO A 159 22.66 34.34 23.61
CA PRO A 159 21.55 34.13 22.68
C PRO A 159 21.32 32.65 22.45
N ILE A 160 20.08 32.25 22.42
CA ILE A 160 19.64 30.88 22.14
C ILE A 160 19.38 30.75 20.65
N ASP A 161 20.19 29.93 19.96
CA ASP A 161 19.98 29.61 18.55
C ASP A 161 19.37 28.20 18.45
N ILE A 162 18.19 28.12 17.86
CA ILE A 162 17.44 26.85 17.71
C ILE A 162 17.68 26.32 16.32
N ASP A 163 18.69 25.45 16.13
CA ASP A 163 18.92 24.72 14.90
C ASP A 163 18.42 23.26 15.05
N ARG A 164 17.31 22.94 14.39
CA ARG A 164 16.73 21.59 14.39
C ARG A 164 17.10 20.85 13.13
N GLN A 165 18.19 20.14 13.16
CA GLN A 165 18.59 19.26 12.07
C GLN A 165 18.30 17.80 12.42
N THR A 166 17.25 17.24 11.83
CA THR A 166 16.96 15.81 11.92
C THR A 166 17.47 15.11 10.66
N ARG A 167 18.60 14.44 10.74
CA ARG A 167 19.14 13.64 9.66
C ARG A 167 19.10 12.16 10.02
N VAL A 168 18.17 11.44 9.43
CA VAL A 168 18.13 9.96 9.53
C VAL A 168 18.90 9.39 8.35
N THR A 169 20.09 8.87 8.61
CA THR A 169 20.90 8.14 7.63
C THR A 169 20.66 6.64 7.84
N PHE A 170 19.74 6.05 7.08
CA PHE A 170 19.72 4.59 6.96
C PHE A 170 20.92 4.19 6.11
N GLY A 171 21.79 3.33 6.66
CA GLY A 171 23.06 2.90 6.11
C GLY A 171 23.06 2.73 4.61
N GLY A 172 23.40 3.78 3.90
CA GLY A 172 23.61 3.78 2.46
C GLY A 172 24.96 3.15 2.19
N SER A 173 24.97 1.94 1.67
CA SER A 173 26.15 1.35 1.06
C SER A 173 26.65 2.30 -0.03
N LYS A 174 27.82 2.91 0.18
CA LYS A 174 28.54 3.58 -0.90
C LYS A 174 28.86 2.54 -1.97
N LYS A 175 28.21 2.62 -3.12
CA LYS A 175 28.73 1.98 -4.32
C LYS A 175 30.02 2.74 -4.72
N SER A 176 31.16 2.09 -4.54
CA SER A 176 32.41 2.48 -5.17
C SER A 176 32.36 2.13 -6.67
#